data_936355efee1df9b40f80846a04ddbf07
#
_entry.id   936355efee1df9b40f80846a04ddbf07
#
_cell.length_a   1.000
_cell.length_b   1.000
_cell.length_c   1.000
_cell.angle_alpha   90.00
_cell.angle_beta   90.00
_cell.angle_gamma   90.00
#
_symmetry.space_group_name_H-M   'P 1'
#
loop_
_entity.id
_entity.type
_entity.pdbx_description
1 polymer ?
#
loop_
_entity_poly.entity_id
_entity_poly.type
_entity_poly.pdbx_seq_one_letter_code
_entity_poly.pdbx_strand_id
1 'polypeptide(L)'
;MQETVKKVLNGDFNRKKALLFLITALLTVIVWNLPIDSFGIEGLTIVQQRVIAIFVMAVMLWLTEAIPAWATSVVIIFVLLFFVSDSAFKIMQGSEAEMGKLLDYQGVMACFADPTIILFLGGFVLAIAATKSGLDVMMAKALIAPFGKRSENVLLGFMLITGIFSMFISNTATAAMMLTFLTPVFKSLPPSGKGRVALTMAIPIGANLGGMGTPIGTPPNAFAFKVLNDPAGLNLGLSFGDWMLIMAPMVLIMLLMAWVIIRKMFPFSAKTIELNIEGNMQHNWRTTVVAVTFLATIVLWVFGKQLGINANTVAMLPIAIFALTGVITAKDLKEIDWAVIWMVAGGFALGLAMNGTGLAEAAVKSIPFAEFNPLVIMIVSGLVCFILSNFISNTATAALLIPILTVVCAGMGDKLNSIGGTSTILIGVAVSASCAMSLPISTPPNAIAYSTGLIQQTDMVKAGLTVGILSMIVGYAVLITFCKMGVL
;
A
#
# COMPACT_ATOMS: atom_id res chain seq x y z
N MET A 1 2.88 -23.61 -20.60
CA MET A 1 2.26 -24.23 -19.45
C MET A 1 3.00 -25.47 -18.96
N GLN A 2 3.37 -26.45 -19.79
CA GLN A 2 4.18 -27.62 -19.37
C GLN A 2 5.62 -27.27 -18.93
N GLU A 3 6.30 -26.32 -19.55
CA GLU A 3 7.62 -25.84 -19.11
C GLU A 3 7.58 -25.07 -17.78
N THR A 4 6.50 -24.30 -17.54
CA THR A 4 6.31 -23.57 -16.27
C THR A 4 6.01 -24.56 -15.14
N VAL A 5 5.24 -25.62 -15.41
CA VAL A 5 4.95 -26.69 -14.45
C VAL A 5 6.22 -27.53 -14.17
N LYS A 6 7.06 -27.80 -15.18
CA LYS A 6 8.37 -28.46 -14.99
C LYS A 6 9.35 -27.60 -14.18
N LYS A 7 9.39 -26.28 -14.39
CA LYS A 7 10.19 -25.35 -13.55
C LYS A 7 9.71 -25.29 -12.09
N VAL A 8 8.41 -25.43 -11.86
CA VAL A 8 7.84 -25.47 -10.51
C VAL A 8 8.09 -26.85 -9.85
N LEU A 9 8.06 -27.94 -10.60
CA LEU A 9 8.30 -29.29 -10.07
C LEU A 9 9.81 -29.61 -9.93
N ASN A 10 10.67 -29.02 -10.76
CA ASN A 10 12.12 -29.09 -10.63
C ASN A 10 12.68 -27.93 -9.81
N GLY A 11 11.93 -27.44 -8.80
CA GLY A 11 12.22 -26.26 -8.02
C GLY A 11 13.73 -26.06 -7.93
N ASP A 12 14.23 -25.04 -8.64
CA ASP A 12 15.60 -24.55 -8.42
C ASP A 12 15.66 -24.13 -6.95
N PHE A 13 16.09 -25.08 -6.11
CA PHE A 13 16.22 -24.91 -4.67
C PHE A 13 17.23 -23.80 -4.46
N ASN A 14 16.73 -22.58 -4.30
CA ASN A 14 17.56 -21.42 -4.07
C ASN A 14 18.18 -21.55 -2.68
N ARG A 15 19.39 -22.12 -2.62
CA ARG A 15 20.14 -22.37 -1.38
C ARG A 15 20.24 -21.13 -0.50
N LYS A 16 20.34 -19.95 -1.11
CA LYS A 16 20.37 -18.68 -0.37
C LYS A 16 19.04 -18.41 0.34
N LYS A 17 17.91 -18.58 -0.36
CA LYS A 17 16.57 -18.39 0.24
C LYS A 17 16.28 -19.42 1.32
N ALA A 18 16.67 -20.69 1.10
CA ALA A 18 16.54 -21.74 2.11
C ALA A 18 17.40 -21.45 3.36
N LEU A 19 18.63 -20.96 3.18
CA LEU A 19 19.49 -20.57 4.30
C LEU A 19 18.88 -19.39 5.07
N LEU A 20 18.36 -18.37 4.40
CA LEU A 20 17.69 -17.24 5.03
C LEU A 20 16.43 -17.67 5.80
N PHE A 21 15.66 -18.61 5.25
CA PHE A 21 14.50 -19.20 5.94
C PHE A 21 14.92 -19.94 7.22
N LEU A 22 15.98 -20.78 7.13
CA LEU A 22 16.52 -21.50 8.29
C LEU A 22 17.06 -20.55 9.36
N ILE A 23 17.77 -19.49 8.96
CA ILE A 23 18.23 -18.45 9.89
C ILE A 23 17.06 -17.79 10.58
N THR A 24 16.01 -17.45 9.83
CA THR A 24 14.78 -16.86 10.40
C THR A 24 14.12 -17.81 11.40
N ALA A 25 13.96 -19.08 11.04
CA ALA A 25 13.38 -20.09 11.93
C ALA A 25 14.23 -20.23 13.22
N LEU A 26 15.55 -20.28 13.09
CA LEU A 26 16.47 -20.37 14.24
C LEU A 26 16.33 -19.13 15.15
N LEU A 27 16.34 -17.91 14.58
CA LEU A 27 16.17 -16.67 15.35
C LEU A 27 14.80 -16.65 16.05
N THR A 28 13.73 -17.08 15.37
CA THR A 28 12.42 -17.18 15.97
C THR A 28 12.41 -18.11 17.17
N VAL A 29 13.02 -19.31 17.04
CA VAL A 29 13.14 -20.27 18.14
C VAL A 29 13.98 -19.72 19.28
N ILE A 30 15.07 -19.02 18.99
CA ILE A 30 15.89 -18.36 20.02
C ILE A 30 15.04 -17.34 20.79
N VAL A 31 14.38 -16.40 20.12
CA VAL A 31 13.55 -15.37 20.76
C VAL A 31 12.40 -15.99 21.54
N TRP A 32 11.81 -17.07 21.05
CA TRP A 32 10.75 -17.82 21.70
C TRP A 32 11.15 -18.42 23.05
N ASN A 33 12.44 -18.79 23.21
CA ASN A 33 12.98 -19.49 24.38
C ASN A 33 13.91 -18.61 25.22
N LEU A 34 14.10 -17.33 24.91
CA LEU A 34 14.87 -16.43 25.75
C LEU A 34 14.23 -16.30 27.15
N PRO A 35 15.02 -16.08 28.23
CA PRO A 35 14.45 -15.69 29.50
C PRO A 35 13.60 -14.41 29.35
N ILE A 36 12.42 -14.39 29.97
CA ILE A 36 11.46 -13.26 29.86
C ILE A 36 12.11 -11.94 30.28
N ASP A 37 12.94 -11.95 31.32
CA ASP A 37 13.64 -10.77 31.85
C ASP A 37 14.62 -10.14 30.83
N SER A 38 15.02 -10.90 29.78
CA SER A 38 15.94 -10.42 28.73
C SER A 38 15.35 -9.33 27.84
N PHE A 39 14.02 -9.16 27.84
CA PHE A 39 13.34 -8.17 26.99
C PHE A 39 13.25 -6.77 27.64
N GLY A 40 13.56 -6.63 28.93
CA GLY A 40 13.48 -5.34 29.63
C GLY A 40 12.04 -4.76 29.70
N ILE A 41 11.03 -5.61 29.53
CA ILE A 41 9.60 -5.24 29.63
C ILE A 41 9.06 -5.79 30.93
N GLU A 42 8.68 -4.92 31.86
CA GLU A 42 8.14 -5.34 33.17
C GLU A 42 6.81 -6.09 33.01
N GLY A 43 6.71 -7.25 33.67
CA GLY A 43 5.50 -8.07 33.65
C GLY A 43 5.21 -8.72 32.29
N LEU A 44 6.23 -8.87 31.41
CA LEU A 44 6.08 -9.57 30.14
C LEU A 44 5.61 -11.02 30.39
N THR A 45 4.57 -11.42 29.66
CA THR A 45 4.00 -12.77 29.75
C THR A 45 4.55 -13.69 28.67
N ILE A 46 4.40 -15.01 28.85
CA ILE A 46 4.83 -16.03 27.87
C ILE A 46 4.11 -15.80 26.51
N VAL A 47 2.81 -15.50 26.53
CA VAL A 47 2.03 -15.22 25.32
C VAL A 47 2.57 -13.99 24.60
N GLN A 48 2.90 -12.93 25.31
CA GLN A 48 3.51 -11.71 24.74
C GLN A 48 4.89 -11.99 24.15
N GLN A 49 5.72 -12.79 24.81
CA GLN A 49 7.02 -13.24 24.28
C GLN A 49 6.84 -14.01 22.97
N ARG A 50 5.84 -14.89 22.86
CA ARG A 50 5.52 -15.60 21.61
C ARG A 50 5.15 -14.61 20.50
N VAL A 51 4.37 -13.57 20.80
CA VAL A 51 4.03 -12.51 19.85
C VAL A 51 5.29 -11.76 19.39
N ILE A 52 6.22 -11.45 20.30
CA ILE A 52 7.52 -10.84 19.93
C ILE A 52 8.29 -11.77 18.96
N ALA A 53 8.36 -13.07 19.25
CA ALA A 53 9.04 -14.02 18.37
C ALA A 53 8.39 -14.11 16.98
N ILE A 54 7.05 -14.11 16.91
CA ILE A 54 6.30 -14.08 15.64
C ILE A 54 6.56 -12.76 14.90
N PHE A 55 6.66 -11.65 15.63
CA PHE A 55 6.98 -10.36 15.05
C PHE A 55 8.38 -10.38 14.41
N VAL A 56 9.39 -10.89 15.12
CA VAL A 56 10.75 -11.08 14.60
C VAL A 56 10.74 -11.98 13.36
N MET A 57 10.00 -13.09 13.38
CA MET A 57 9.81 -13.96 12.22
C MET A 57 9.23 -13.18 11.02
N ALA A 58 8.17 -12.43 11.25
CA ALA A 58 7.51 -11.64 10.20
C ALA A 58 8.47 -10.63 9.57
N VAL A 59 9.20 -9.87 10.42
CA VAL A 59 10.22 -8.91 10.00
C VAL A 59 11.27 -9.59 9.12
N MET A 60 11.86 -10.67 9.60
CA MET A 60 12.94 -11.37 8.89
C MET A 60 12.44 -11.95 7.55
N LEU A 61 11.26 -12.56 7.51
CA LEU A 61 10.69 -13.12 6.27
C LEU A 61 10.32 -12.04 5.26
N TRP A 62 9.75 -10.91 5.69
CA TRP A 62 9.43 -9.80 4.80
C TRP A 62 10.69 -9.08 4.30
N LEU A 63 11.70 -8.87 5.17
CA LEU A 63 12.97 -8.22 4.77
C LEU A 63 13.81 -9.07 3.81
N THR A 64 13.84 -10.37 4.02
CA THR A 64 14.71 -11.27 3.25
C THR A 64 14.04 -11.82 1.99
N GLU A 65 12.70 -11.72 1.91
CA GLU A 65 11.87 -12.39 0.89
C GLU A 65 12.28 -13.87 0.69
N ALA A 66 12.66 -14.54 1.78
CA ALA A 66 12.96 -15.96 1.78
C ALA A 66 11.79 -16.79 1.25
N ILE A 67 10.58 -16.37 1.59
CA ILE A 67 9.30 -16.81 1.00
C ILE A 67 8.54 -15.57 0.47
N PRO A 68 7.56 -15.74 -0.44
CA PRO A 68 6.75 -14.62 -0.93
C PRO A 68 6.07 -13.88 0.22
N ALA A 69 5.95 -12.55 0.13
CA ALA A 69 5.42 -11.73 1.21
C ALA A 69 4.00 -12.12 1.65
N TRP A 70 3.13 -12.50 0.70
CA TRP A 70 1.80 -13.02 1.02
C TRP A 70 1.83 -14.33 1.81
N ALA A 71 2.80 -15.22 1.51
CA ALA A 71 2.98 -16.48 2.22
C ALA A 71 3.44 -16.23 3.66
N THR A 72 4.30 -15.23 3.89
CA THR A 72 4.66 -14.78 5.25
C THR A 72 3.42 -14.42 6.06
N SER A 73 2.48 -13.69 5.46
CA SER A 73 1.22 -13.30 6.11
C SER A 73 0.35 -14.50 6.47
N VAL A 74 0.28 -15.50 5.58
CA VAL A 74 -0.42 -16.78 5.88
C VAL A 74 0.26 -17.49 7.06
N VAL A 75 1.60 -17.54 7.08
CA VAL A 75 2.37 -18.14 8.18
C VAL A 75 2.14 -17.39 9.49
N ILE A 76 2.08 -16.04 9.49
CA ILE A 76 1.74 -15.26 10.68
C ILE A 76 0.39 -15.70 11.26
N ILE A 77 -0.66 -15.71 10.44
CA ILE A 77 -2.01 -16.13 10.87
C ILE A 77 -1.98 -17.56 11.39
N PHE A 78 -1.31 -18.48 10.68
CA PHE A 78 -1.16 -19.88 11.10
C PHE A 78 -0.50 -19.98 12.48
N VAL A 79 0.65 -19.32 12.68
CA VAL A 79 1.40 -19.42 13.94
C VAL A 79 0.62 -18.76 15.10
N LEU A 80 -0.08 -17.65 14.86
CA LEU A 80 -0.95 -17.04 15.86
C LEU A 80 -2.06 -17.97 16.30
N LEU A 81 -2.74 -18.65 15.36
CA LEU A 81 -3.82 -19.58 15.66
C LEU A 81 -3.34 -20.81 16.44
N PHE A 82 -2.21 -21.40 16.05
CA PHE A 82 -1.75 -22.68 16.61
C PHE A 82 -0.96 -22.54 17.91
N PHE A 83 -0.44 -21.34 18.23
CA PHE A 83 0.49 -21.15 19.35
C PHE A 83 0.13 -20.01 20.32
N VAL A 84 -0.76 -19.10 19.94
CA VAL A 84 -1.06 -17.89 20.71
C VAL A 84 -2.54 -17.72 21.00
N SER A 85 -3.44 -18.35 20.20
CA SER A 85 -4.88 -18.24 20.41
C SER A 85 -5.43 -19.19 21.46
N ASP A 86 -6.66 -18.95 21.87
CA ASP A 86 -7.46 -19.83 22.74
C ASP A 86 -7.81 -21.19 22.07
N SER A 87 -7.61 -21.31 20.75
CA SER A 87 -7.72 -22.54 19.97
C SER A 87 -6.36 -23.20 19.69
N ALA A 88 -5.28 -22.75 20.32
CA ALA A 88 -3.94 -23.32 20.16
C ALA A 88 -3.85 -24.76 20.70
N PHE A 89 -2.72 -25.45 20.47
CA PHE A 89 -2.46 -26.76 21.07
C PHE A 89 -2.57 -26.67 22.61
N LYS A 90 -3.16 -27.66 23.26
CA LYS A 90 -3.34 -27.68 24.72
C LYS A 90 -2.05 -27.43 25.49
N ILE A 91 -0.91 -27.92 25.01
CA ILE A 91 0.41 -27.67 25.60
C ILE A 91 0.83 -26.21 25.54
N MET A 92 0.21 -25.42 24.65
CA MET A 92 0.47 -23.98 24.49
C MET A 92 -0.54 -23.12 25.25
N GLN A 93 -1.55 -23.73 25.86
CA GLN A 93 -2.57 -23.09 26.67
C GLN A 93 -2.23 -23.27 28.16
N GLY A 94 -2.52 -22.26 28.95
CA GLY A 94 -2.40 -22.25 30.39
C GLY A 94 -3.34 -21.23 31.00
N SER A 95 -3.34 -21.09 32.33
CA SER A 95 -4.11 -20.01 32.95
C SER A 95 -3.56 -18.64 32.55
N GLU A 96 -4.43 -17.64 32.51
CA GLU A 96 -4.01 -16.25 32.20
C GLU A 96 -2.97 -15.74 33.21
N ALA A 97 -3.03 -16.19 34.47
CA ALA A 97 -2.07 -15.85 35.48
C ALA A 97 -0.67 -16.43 35.24
N GLU A 98 -0.56 -17.57 34.55
CA GLU A 98 0.73 -18.24 34.29
C GLU A 98 1.31 -17.84 32.93
N MET A 99 0.48 -17.71 31.91
CA MET A 99 0.92 -17.55 30.53
C MET A 99 0.61 -16.18 29.93
N GLY A 100 -0.35 -15.44 30.47
CA GLY A 100 -0.89 -14.22 29.91
C GLY A 100 -2.13 -14.46 29.04
N LYS A 101 -2.72 -13.38 28.54
CA LYS A 101 -3.96 -13.38 27.78
C LYS A 101 -3.77 -13.98 26.39
N LEU A 102 -4.48 -15.06 26.10
CA LEU A 102 -4.57 -15.67 24.76
C LEU A 102 -5.41 -14.79 23.82
N LEU A 103 -5.15 -14.91 22.53
CA LEU A 103 -5.96 -14.29 21.50
C LEU A 103 -7.25 -15.07 21.27
N ASP A 104 -8.35 -14.38 21.03
CA ASP A 104 -9.55 -14.99 20.45
C ASP A 104 -9.26 -15.46 19.02
N TYR A 105 -9.41 -16.77 18.76
CA TYR A 105 -9.15 -17.33 17.43
C TYR A 105 -10.11 -16.79 16.37
N GLN A 106 -11.36 -16.46 16.76
CA GLN A 106 -12.34 -15.87 15.84
C GLN A 106 -11.87 -14.47 15.40
N GLY A 107 -11.33 -13.68 16.34
CA GLY A 107 -10.73 -12.39 16.02
C GLY A 107 -9.55 -12.49 15.07
N VAL A 108 -8.66 -13.48 15.25
CA VAL A 108 -7.54 -13.72 14.33
C VAL A 108 -8.06 -14.12 12.93
N MET A 109 -9.05 -15.00 12.83
CA MET A 109 -9.66 -15.36 11.55
C MET A 109 -10.43 -14.20 10.91
N ALA A 110 -11.10 -13.38 11.72
CA ALA A 110 -11.85 -12.21 11.25
C ALA A 110 -10.96 -11.16 10.61
N CYS A 111 -9.65 -11.16 10.86
CA CYS A 111 -8.72 -10.25 10.16
C CYS A 111 -8.76 -10.41 8.63
N PHE A 112 -9.11 -11.60 8.11
CA PHE A 112 -9.30 -11.81 6.67
C PHE A 112 -10.61 -11.23 6.14
N ALA A 113 -11.61 -11.03 7.00
CA ALA A 113 -12.90 -10.42 6.66
C ALA A 113 -13.06 -9.01 7.23
N ASP A 114 -11.95 -8.35 7.57
CA ASP A 114 -11.96 -6.96 8.04
C ASP A 114 -12.68 -6.06 7.03
N PRO A 115 -13.52 -5.11 7.48
CA PRO A 115 -14.21 -4.18 6.59
C PRO A 115 -13.30 -3.46 5.59
N THR A 116 -12.05 -3.19 5.96
CA THR A 116 -11.06 -2.59 5.05
C THR A 116 -10.69 -3.54 3.90
N ILE A 117 -10.68 -4.85 4.13
CA ILE A 117 -10.45 -5.84 3.06
C ILE A 117 -11.64 -5.86 2.09
N ILE A 118 -12.87 -5.75 2.59
CA ILE A 118 -14.07 -5.62 1.74
C ILE A 118 -13.99 -4.34 0.89
N LEU A 119 -13.46 -3.25 1.46
CA LEU A 119 -13.22 -2.00 0.72
C LEU A 119 -12.26 -2.24 -0.46
N PHE A 120 -11.16 -2.99 -0.26
CA PHE A 120 -10.24 -3.38 -1.33
C PHE A 120 -10.89 -4.27 -2.38
N LEU A 121 -11.65 -5.28 -1.96
CA LEU A 121 -12.37 -6.17 -2.88
C LEU A 121 -13.32 -5.38 -3.79
N GLY A 122 -14.06 -4.41 -3.23
CA GLY A 122 -14.91 -3.50 -4.02
C GLY A 122 -14.10 -2.71 -5.04
N GLY A 123 -12.95 -2.17 -4.64
CA GLY A 123 -12.03 -1.47 -5.53
C GLY A 123 -11.47 -2.36 -6.65
N PHE A 124 -11.03 -3.59 -6.34
CA PHE A 124 -10.54 -4.54 -7.35
C PHE A 124 -11.64 -4.93 -8.35
N VAL A 125 -12.84 -5.24 -7.88
CA VAL A 125 -13.98 -5.57 -8.74
C VAL A 125 -14.34 -4.39 -9.64
N LEU A 126 -14.32 -3.17 -9.11
CA LEU A 126 -14.56 -1.95 -9.87
C LEU A 126 -13.51 -1.75 -10.97
N ALA A 127 -12.24 -1.95 -10.64
CA ALA A 127 -11.12 -1.85 -11.58
C ALA A 127 -11.19 -2.90 -12.70
N ILE A 128 -11.44 -4.17 -12.35
CA ILE A 128 -11.61 -5.27 -13.33
C ILE A 128 -12.76 -4.97 -14.27
N ALA A 129 -13.90 -4.51 -13.76
CA ALA A 129 -15.05 -4.14 -14.58
C ALA A 129 -14.75 -2.97 -15.54
N ALA A 130 -14.02 -1.94 -15.05
CA ALA A 130 -13.61 -0.79 -15.87
C ALA A 130 -12.72 -1.23 -17.03
N THR A 131 -11.71 -2.07 -16.76
CA THR A 131 -10.80 -2.60 -17.79
C THR A 131 -11.53 -3.52 -18.77
N LYS A 132 -12.36 -4.43 -18.28
CA LYS A 132 -13.12 -5.37 -19.12
C LYS A 132 -14.11 -4.67 -20.05
N SER A 133 -14.67 -3.54 -19.64
CA SER A 133 -15.60 -2.75 -20.44
C SER A 133 -14.92 -1.73 -21.37
N GLY A 134 -13.62 -1.49 -21.21
CA GLY A 134 -12.87 -0.43 -21.90
C GLY A 134 -13.21 0.98 -21.41
N LEU A 135 -13.86 1.10 -20.25
CA LEU A 135 -14.17 2.39 -19.62
C LEU A 135 -12.89 3.15 -19.28
N ASP A 136 -11.87 2.48 -18.77
CA ASP A 136 -10.55 3.02 -18.46
C ASP A 136 -9.88 3.65 -19.69
N VAL A 137 -9.93 2.98 -20.85
CA VAL A 137 -9.42 3.49 -22.14
C VAL A 137 -10.16 4.74 -22.58
N MET A 138 -11.49 4.73 -22.48
CA MET A 138 -12.32 5.89 -22.83
C MET A 138 -12.02 7.09 -21.94
N MET A 139 -11.96 6.85 -20.63
CA MET A 139 -11.63 7.90 -19.65
C MET A 139 -10.23 8.47 -19.91
N ALA A 140 -9.24 7.61 -20.19
CA ALA A 140 -7.88 8.06 -20.50
C ALA A 140 -7.85 8.97 -21.73
N LYS A 141 -8.56 8.60 -22.80
CA LYS A 141 -8.67 9.43 -24.01
C LYS A 141 -9.33 10.78 -23.74
N ALA A 142 -10.44 10.76 -23.01
CA ALA A 142 -11.18 11.98 -22.68
C ALA A 142 -10.35 12.93 -21.80
N LEU A 143 -9.62 12.38 -20.84
CA LEU A 143 -8.82 13.16 -19.89
C LEU A 143 -7.52 13.68 -20.50
N ILE A 144 -6.90 12.99 -21.48
CA ILE A 144 -5.65 13.43 -22.09
C ILE A 144 -5.87 14.50 -23.18
N ALA A 145 -7.02 14.52 -23.83
CA ALA A 145 -7.33 15.43 -24.92
C ALA A 145 -7.12 16.92 -24.57
N PRO A 146 -7.48 17.42 -23.39
CA PRO A 146 -7.31 18.84 -23.02
C PRO A 146 -5.84 19.30 -22.95
N PHE A 147 -4.88 18.38 -22.79
CA PHE A 147 -3.45 18.74 -22.70
C PHE A 147 -2.83 19.11 -24.04
N GLY A 148 -3.54 18.89 -25.15
CA GLY A 148 -3.11 19.25 -26.50
C GLY A 148 -1.88 18.46 -26.97
N LYS A 149 -1.08 19.06 -27.89
CA LYS A 149 0.04 18.36 -28.55
C LYS A 149 1.42 18.79 -28.03
N ARG A 150 1.53 19.80 -27.17
CA ARG A 150 2.82 20.28 -26.65
C ARG A 150 3.45 19.20 -25.76
N SER A 151 4.71 18.80 -26.04
CA SER A 151 5.37 17.65 -25.40
C SER A 151 5.35 17.72 -23.87
N GLU A 152 5.62 18.89 -23.30
CA GLU A 152 5.60 19.07 -21.84
C GLU A 152 4.20 18.93 -21.24
N ASN A 153 3.15 19.39 -21.95
CA ASN A 153 1.77 19.25 -21.50
C ASN A 153 1.29 17.79 -21.62
N VAL A 154 1.73 17.09 -22.67
CA VAL A 154 1.47 15.66 -22.83
C VAL A 154 2.09 14.86 -21.68
N LEU A 155 3.34 15.20 -21.28
CA LEU A 155 3.98 14.61 -20.10
C LEU A 155 3.14 14.85 -18.83
N LEU A 156 2.68 16.09 -18.62
CA LEU A 156 1.80 16.43 -17.49
C LEU A 156 0.50 15.63 -17.55
N GLY A 157 -0.13 15.54 -18.73
CA GLY A 157 -1.37 14.78 -18.94
C GLY A 157 -1.20 13.32 -18.58
N PHE A 158 -0.17 12.65 -19.08
CA PHE A 158 0.10 11.24 -18.74
C PHE A 158 0.34 11.06 -17.25
N MET A 159 1.10 11.94 -16.61
CA MET A 159 1.39 11.85 -15.17
C MET A 159 0.14 12.05 -14.32
N LEU A 160 -0.67 13.09 -14.58
CA LEU A 160 -1.89 13.39 -13.84
C LEU A 160 -2.95 12.30 -14.04
N ILE A 161 -3.16 11.84 -15.28
CA ILE A 161 -4.15 10.82 -15.58
C ILE A 161 -3.76 9.49 -14.95
N THR A 162 -2.48 9.12 -15.03
CA THR A 162 -1.97 7.94 -14.32
C THR A 162 -2.23 8.07 -12.82
N GLY A 163 -1.98 9.24 -12.23
CA GLY A 163 -2.25 9.51 -10.82
C GLY A 163 -3.73 9.35 -10.48
N ILE A 164 -4.63 9.93 -11.27
CA ILE A 164 -6.09 9.83 -11.06
C ILE A 164 -6.57 8.38 -11.13
N PHE A 165 -6.13 7.61 -12.14
CA PHE A 165 -6.51 6.20 -12.22
C PHE A 165 -5.96 5.38 -11.06
N SER A 166 -4.73 5.65 -10.67
CA SER A 166 -4.08 4.93 -9.57
C SER A 166 -4.73 5.19 -8.21
N MET A 167 -5.56 6.22 -8.07
CA MET A 167 -6.38 6.42 -6.87
C MET A 167 -7.43 5.31 -6.69
N PHE A 168 -7.94 4.73 -7.79
CA PHE A 168 -9.10 3.83 -7.76
C PHE A 168 -8.80 2.45 -8.38
N ILE A 169 -7.73 2.36 -9.16
CA ILE A 169 -7.26 1.14 -9.82
C ILE A 169 -5.88 0.82 -9.26
N SER A 170 -5.50 -0.46 -9.17
CA SER A 170 -4.17 -0.81 -8.67
C SER A 170 -3.06 -0.11 -9.46
N ASN A 171 -1.99 0.31 -8.77
CA ASN A 171 -0.83 0.97 -9.39
C ASN A 171 -0.25 0.14 -10.53
N THR A 172 -0.23 -1.17 -10.39
CA THR A 172 0.27 -2.13 -11.40
C THR A 172 -0.57 -2.12 -12.66
N ALA A 173 -1.89 -2.27 -12.53
CA ALA A 173 -2.81 -2.28 -13.67
C ALA A 173 -2.81 -0.91 -14.39
N THR A 174 -2.83 0.18 -13.61
CA THR A 174 -2.75 1.54 -14.15
C THR A 174 -1.47 1.74 -14.95
N ALA A 175 -0.31 1.33 -14.40
CA ALA A 175 0.96 1.48 -15.10
C ALA A 175 1.01 0.66 -16.39
N ALA A 176 0.57 -0.60 -16.36
CA ALA A 176 0.53 -1.46 -17.52
C ALA A 176 -0.33 -0.86 -18.65
N MET A 177 -1.56 -0.41 -18.32
CA MET A 177 -2.47 0.25 -19.26
C MET A 177 -1.85 1.52 -19.85
N MET A 178 -1.36 2.43 -19.00
CA MET A 178 -0.84 3.72 -19.45
C MET A 178 0.44 3.60 -20.29
N LEU A 179 1.28 2.59 -20.03
CA LEU A 179 2.45 2.29 -20.85
C LEU A 179 2.05 1.81 -22.25
N THR A 180 0.95 1.06 -22.40
CA THR A 180 0.46 0.67 -23.73
C THR A 180 0.04 1.88 -24.55
N PHE A 181 -0.53 2.92 -23.92
CA PHE A 181 -0.90 4.17 -24.60
C PHE A 181 0.31 5.01 -25.03
N LEU A 182 1.49 4.79 -24.47
CA LEU A 182 2.71 5.45 -24.93
C LEU A 182 3.27 4.86 -26.23
N THR A 183 2.93 3.61 -26.58
CA THR A 183 3.46 2.94 -27.78
C THR A 183 3.22 3.76 -29.07
N PRO A 184 1.99 4.21 -29.38
CA PRO A 184 1.77 5.07 -30.55
C PRO A 184 2.41 6.47 -30.39
N VAL A 185 2.48 7.01 -29.18
CA VAL A 185 3.11 8.31 -28.88
C VAL A 185 4.61 8.29 -29.21
N PHE A 186 5.28 7.17 -28.95
CA PHE A 186 6.71 7.01 -29.25
C PHE A 186 7.05 7.04 -30.73
N LYS A 187 6.08 6.79 -31.62
CA LYS A 187 6.28 6.90 -33.10
C LYS A 187 6.63 8.34 -33.51
N SER A 188 6.15 9.33 -32.76
CA SER A 188 6.40 10.76 -33.01
C SER A 188 7.66 11.30 -32.31
N LEU A 189 8.38 10.47 -31.54
CA LEU A 189 9.58 10.87 -30.82
C LEU A 189 10.84 10.15 -31.33
N PRO A 190 12.00 10.84 -31.35
CA PRO A 190 13.26 10.19 -31.74
C PRO A 190 13.55 8.94 -30.90
N PRO A 191 14.05 7.85 -31.50
CA PRO A 191 14.28 6.57 -30.80
C PRO A 191 15.19 6.69 -29.56
N SER A 192 16.24 7.52 -29.64
CA SER A 192 17.21 7.75 -28.55
C SER A 192 16.92 9.02 -27.73
N GLY A 193 15.74 9.64 -27.93
CA GLY A 193 15.42 10.92 -27.28
C GLY A 193 15.06 10.77 -25.79
N LYS A 194 15.58 11.68 -24.95
CA LYS A 194 15.24 11.76 -23.52
C LYS A 194 13.74 11.95 -23.26
N GLY A 195 12.96 12.43 -24.23
CA GLY A 195 11.51 12.54 -24.12
C GLY A 195 10.79 11.19 -23.97
N ARG A 196 11.33 10.10 -24.55
CA ARG A 196 10.80 8.75 -24.31
C ARG A 196 11.04 8.31 -22.86
N VAL A 197 12.24 8.60 -22.33
CA VAL A 197 12.56 8.34 -20.92
C VAL A 197 11.61 9.12 -20.01
N ALA A 198 11.37 10.42 -20.30
CA ALA A 198 10.46 11.27 -19.52
C ALA A 198 9.04 10.69 -19.45
N LEU A 199 8.46 10.34 -20.61
CA LEU A 199 7.11 9.77 -20.66
C LEU A 199 7.03 8.40 -19.97
N THR A 200 8.03 7.54 -20.19
CA THR A 200 8.05 6.22 -19.53
C THR A 200 8.17 6.36 -18.01
N MET A 201 8.99 7.30 -17.52
CA MET A 201 9.14 7.57 -16.08
C MET A 201 7.91 8.23 -15.46
N ALA A 202 7.15 9.01 -16.23
CA ALA A 202 5.92 9.65 -15.76
C ALA A 202 4.88 8.63 -15.27
N ILE A 203 4.84 7.43 -15.86
CA ILE A 203 3.85 6.42 -15.53
C ILE A 203 4.08 5.81 -14.14
N PRO A 204 5.24 5.19 -13.80
CA PRO A 204 5.44 4.64 -12.47
C PRO A 204 5.40 5.72 -11.39
N ILE A 205 5.93 6.92 -11.64
CA ILE A 205 5.86 8.04 -10.70
C ILE A 205 4.41 8.47 -10.49
N GLY A 206 3.65 8.64 -11.57
CA GLY A 206 2.24 8.99 -11.51
C GLY A 206 1.41 7.95 -10.75
N ALA A 207 1.68 6.65 -11.00
CA ALA A 207 0.98 5.56 -10.34
C ALA A 207 1.30 5.50 -8.82
N ASN A 208 2.57 5.56 -8.44
CA ASN A 208 2.98 5.47 -7.04
C ASN A 208 2.49 6.68 -6.22
N LEU A 209 2.63 7.91 -6.75
CA LEU A 209 2.13 9.11 -6.07
C LEU A 209 0.59 9.16 -6.07
N GLY A 210 -0.04 8.82 -7.20
CA GLY A 210 -1.50 8.82 -7.33
C GLY A 210 -2.19 7.88 -6.36
N GLY A 211 -1.65 6.68 -6.18
CA GLY A 211 -2.20 5.68 -5.27
C GLY A 211 -2.36 6.16 -3.82
N MET A 212 -1.62 7.20 -3.40
CA MET A 212 -1.79 7.78 -2.07
C MET A 212 -3.11 8.54 -1.89
N GLY A 213 -3.78 8.92 -2.98
CA GLY A 213 -4.96 9.81 -2.95
C GLY A 213 -6.20 9.21 -2.29
N THR A 214 -6.32 7.89 -2.20
CA THR A 214 -7.46 7.21 -1.56
C THR A 214 -7.00 6.10 -0.63
N PRO A 215 -7.84 5.67 0.33
CA PRO A 215 -7.51 4.54 1.21
C PRO A 215 -7.23 3.22 0.47
N ILE A 216 -7.81 3.03 -0.72
CA ILE A 216 -7.69 1.80 -1.52
C ILE A 216 -6.63 1.86 -2.62
N GLY A 217 -6.09 3.03 -2.93
CA GLY A 217 -5.16 3.19 -4.05
C GLY A 217 -3.83 2.47 -3.83
N THR A 218 -3.42 2.30 -2.57
CA THR A 218 -2.22 1.53 -2.22
C THR A 218 -2.35 0.88 -0.84
N PRO A 219 -1.84 -0.35 -0.63
CA PRO A 219 -1.99 -1.06 0.65
C PRO A 219 -1.44 -0.33 1.89
N PRO A 220 -0.34 0.42 1.86
CA PRO A 220 0.11 1.23 3.00
C PRO A 220 -0.97 2.15 3.57
N ASN A 221 -1.79 2.74 2.70
CA ASN A 221 -2.89 3.61 3.13
C ASN A 221 -3.93 2.84 3.95
N ALA A 222 -4.24 1.59 3.56
CA ALA A 222 -5.17 0.74 4.29
C ALA A 222 -4.72 0.45 5.70
N PHE A 223 -3.42 0.18 5.89
CA PHE A 223 -2.87 -0.03 7.24
C PHE A 223 -3.02 1.22 8.09
N ALA A 224 -2.64 2.39 7.58
CA ALA A 224 -2.81 3.65 8.29
C ALA A 224 -4.29 3.93 8.55
N PHE A 225 -5.14 3.82 7.54
CA PHE A 225 -6.58 4.08 7.63
C PHE A 225 -7.28 3.16 8.65
N LYS A 226 -6.92 1.86 8.67
CA LYS A 226 -7.44 0.89 9.64
C LYS A 226 -7.06 1.28 11.06
N VAL A 227 -5.78 1.55 11.32
CA VAL A 227 -5.29 1.85 12.68
C VAL A 227 -5.86 3.17 13.20
N LEU A 228 -5.97 4.19 12.32
CA LEU A 228 -6.56 5.48 12.68
C LEU A 228 -8.06 5.38 13.03
N ASN A 229 -8.76 4.41 12.44
CA ASN A 229 -10.20 4.18 12.64
C ASN A 229 -10.51 2.99 13.57
N ASP A 230 -9.51 2.34 14.15
CA ASP A 230 -9.73 1.20 15.05
C ASP A 230 -10.54 1.64 16.28
N PRO A 231 -11.75 1.08 16.50
CA PRO A 231 -12.58 1.41 17.67
C PRO A 231 -11.91 1.08 19.00
N ALA A 232 -11.02 0.10 19.04
CA ALA A 232 -10.24 -0.29 20.20
C ALA A 232 -8.94 0.54 20.36
N GLY A 233 -8.64 1.42 19.40
CA GLY A 233 -7.44 2.22 19.32
C GLY A 233 -7.73 3.73 19.24
N LEU A 234 -7.30 4.37 18.16
CA LEU A 234 -7.40 5.82 17.99
C LEU A 234 -8.80 6.32 17.69
N ASN A 235 -9.62 5.51 17.01
CA ASN A 235 -11.04 5.78 16.70
C ASN A 235 -11.33 7.20 16.17
N LEU A 236 -10.51 7.70 15.22
CA LEU A 236 -10.63 9.07 14.73
C LEU A 236 -11.84 9.29 13.82
N GLY A 237 -12.51 8.23 13.36
CA GLY A 237 -13.70 8.32 12.52
C GLY A 237 -13.42 8.96 11.15
N LEU A 238 -12.21 8.80 10.61
CA LEU A 238 -11.87 9.30 9.28
C LEU A 238 -12.71 8.59 8.22
N SER A 239 -13.47 9.35 7.43
CA SER A 239 -14.16 8.82 6.26
C SER A 239 -13.23 8.70 5.06
N PHE A 240 -13.67 7.98 4.03
CA PHE A 240 -12.98 7.92 2.74
C PHE A 240 -12.83 9.33 2.13
N GLY A 241 -13.87 10.16 2.24
CA GLY A 241 -13.85 11.54 1.79
C GLY A 241 -12.88 12.42 2.58
N ASP A 242 -12.79 12.27 3.91
CA ASP A 242 -11.83 13.00 4.74
C ASP A 242 -10.38 12.66 4.32
N TRP A 243 -10.08 11.36 4.06
CA TRP A 243 -8.80 10.97 3.51
C TRP A 243 -8.49 11.66 2.18
N MET A 244 -9.45 11.64 1.24
CA MET A 244 -9.26 12.27 -0.07
C MET A 244 -9.09 13.79 0.04
N LEU A 245 -9.82 14.44 0.95
CA LEU A 245 -9.74 15.89 1.16
C LEU A 245 -8.31 16.34 1.50
N ILE A 246 -7.57 15.50 2.22
CA ILE A 246 -6.19 15.76 2.64
C ILE A 246 -5.21 15.29 1.55
N MET A 247 -5.40 14.05 1.10
CA MET A 247 -4.40 13.37 0.26
C MET A 247 -4.47 13.79 -1.20
N ALA A 248 -5.65 14.06 -1.77
CA ALA A 248 -5.74 14.42 -3.19
C ALA A 248 -5.07 15.76 -3.53
N PRO A 249 -5.22 16.84 -2.74
CA PRO A 249 -4.44 18.07 -2.95
C PRO A 249 -2.93 17.84 -2.79
N MET A 250 -2.51 17.05 -1.79
CA MET A 250 -1.12 16.70 -1.57
C MET A 250 -0.53 15.95 -2.77
N VAL A 251 -1.23 14.94 -3.27
CA VAL A 251 -0.85 14.18 -4.47
C VAL A 251 -0.74 15.10 -5.69
N LEU A 252 -1.67 16.02 -5.88
CA LEU A 252 -1.62 16.98 -6.97
C LEU A 252 -0.35 17.84 -6.90
N ILE A 253 0.00 18.36 -5.73
CA ILE A 253 1.24 19.13 -5.52
C ILE A 253 2.47 18.28 -5.85
N MET A 254 2.51 17.03 -5.39
CA MET A 254 3.60 16.09 -5.66
C MET A 254 3.72 15.75 -7.14
N LEU A 255 2.61 15.53 -7.85
CA LEU A 255 2.61 15.26 -9.29
C LEU A 255 3.07 16.47 -10.11
N LEU A 256 2.64 17.69 -9.75
CA LEU A 256 3.11 18.92 -10.39
C LEU A 256 4.61 19.12 -10.15
N MET A 257 5.09 18.90 -8.95
CA MET A 257 6.50 18.92 -8.61
C MET A 257 7.29 17.87 -9.41
N ALA A 258 6.82 16.66 -9.46
CA ALA A 258 7.43 15.56 -10.22
C ALA A 258 7.49 15.87 -11.72
N TRP A 259 6.43 16.46 -12.28
CA TRP A 259 6.42 16.93 -13.65
C TRP A 259 7.52 17.98 -13.93
N VAL A 260 7.70 18.96 -13.05
CA VAL A 260 8.78 19.96 -13.16
C VAL A 260 10.16 19.28 -13.11
N ILE A 261 10.35 18.31 -12.23
CA ILE A 261 11.61 17.58 -12.09
C ILE A 261 11.89 16.76 -13.35
N ILE A 262 10.94 15.91 -13.77
CA ILE A 262 11.11 14.98 -14.89
C ILE A 262 11.35 15.72 -16.20
N ARG A 263 10.62 16.79 -16.50
CA ARG A 263 10.84 17.58 -17.73
C ARG A 263 12.21 18.27 -17.77
N LYS A 264 12.78 18.62 -16.61
CA LYS A 264 14.13 19.20 -16.51
C LYS A 264 15.22 18.14 -16.62
N MET A 265 15.03 16.96 -16.02
CA MET A 265 15.99 15.86 -16.09
C MET A 265 16.05 15.21 -17.48
N PHE A 266 14.90 15.12 -18.14
CA PHE A 266 14.72 14.45 -19.44
C PHE A 266 14.03 15.36 -20.44
N PRO A 267 14.71 16.41 -20.96
CA PRO A 267 14.11 17.40 -21.86
C PRO A 267 13.73 16.79 -23.20
N PHE A 268 12.60 17.26 -23.74
CA PHE A 268 12.13 16.88 -25.06
C PHE A 268 12.92 17.60 -26.15
N SER A 269 13.33 16.86 -27.17
CA SER A 269 13.87 17.44 -28.41
C SER A 269 12.76 17.89 -29.37
N ALA A 270 11.61 17.20 -29.35
CA ALA A 270 10.42 17.55 -30.14
C ALA A 270 9.51 18.49 -29.33
N LYS A 271 9.05 19.58 -29.94
CA LYS A 271 8.14 20.55 -29.30
C LYS A 271 6.69 20.03 -29.22
N THR A 272 6.32 19.16 -30.15
CA THR A 272 4.96 18.60 -30.27
C THR A 272 4.98 17.10 -30.43
N ILE A 273 3.95 16.46 -29.91
CA ILE A 273 3.72 15.01 -29.96
C ILE A 273 2.33 14.77 -30.55
N GLU A 274 2.22 13.81 -31.46
CA GLU A 274 0.92 13.35 -31.92
C GLU A 274 0.33 12.31 -30.98
N LEU A 275 -0.86 12.60 -30.49
CA LEU A 275 -1.60 11.71 -29.60
C LEU A 275 -2.58 10.87 -30.41
N ASN A 276 -2.21 9.65 -30.75
CA ASN A 276 -3.05 8.70 -31.45
C ASN A 276 -3.31 7.49 -30.54
N ILE A 277 -4.19 7.67 -29.55
CA ILE A 277 -4.55 6.59 -28.63
C ILE A 277 -5.60 5.71 -29.30
N GLU A 278 -5.21 4.50 -29.69
CA GLU A 278 -6.10 3.51 -30.26
C GLU A 278 -6.96 2.83 -29.19
N GLY A 279 -8.13 2.37 -29.56
CA GLY A 279 -9.10 1.68 -28.71
C GLY A 279 -10.47 2.35 -28.78
N ASN A 280 -11.51 1.57 -28.87
CA ASN A 280 -12.89 2.02 -28.87
C ASN A 280 -13.66 1.30 -27.77
N MET A 281 -14.41 2.07 -26.98
CA MET A 281 -15.38 1.50 -26.04
C MET A 281 -16.48 0.80 -26.84
N GLN A 282 -16.82 -0.41 -26.45
CA GLN A 282 -18.03 -1.04 -26.97
C GLN A 282 -19.25 -0.43 -26.28
N HIS A 283 -20.04 0.35 -27.02
CA HIS A 283 -21.30 0.87 -26.51
C HIS A 283 -22.33 -0.26 -26.39
N ASN A 284 -22.41 -0.84 -25.20
CA ASN A 284 -23.45 -1.80 -24.87
C ASN A 284 -23.99 -1.51 -23.45
N TRP A 285 -25.13 -2.12 -23.11
CA TRP A 285 -25.78 -1.92 -21.82
C TRP A 285 -24.86 -2.24 -20.63
N ARG A 286 -23.96 -3.24 -20.78
CA ARG A 286 -23.00 -3.61 -19.72
C ARG A 286 -22.02 -2.50 -19.42
N THR A 287 -21.50 -1.86 -20.46
CA THR A 287 -20.59 -0.71 -20.32
C THR A 287 -21.29 0.47 -19.64
N THR A 288 -22.57 0.71 -19.93
CA THR A 288 -23.37 1.72 -19.25
C THR A 288 -23.52 1.37 -17.76
N VAL A 289 -23.83 0.12 -17.43
CA VAL A 289 -23.89 -0.35 -16.03
C VAL A 289 -22.56 -0.11 -15.32
N VAL A 290 -21.43 -0.45 -15.96
CA VAL A 290 -20.11 -0.23 -15.36
C VAL A 290 -19.87 1.27 -15.13
N ALA A 291 -20.12 2.12 -16.11
CA ALA A 291 -19.88 3.56 -15.98
C ALA A 291 -20.76 4.21 -14.88
N VAL A 292 -22.02 3.85 -14.82
CA VAL A 292 -22.95 4.36 -13.80
C VAL A 292 -22.57 3.86 -12.41
N THR A 293 -22.26 2.57 -12.26
CA THR A 293 -21.85 1.98 -10.99
C THR A 293 -20.51 2.56 -10.53
N PHE A 294 -19.55 2.74 -11.44
CA PHE A 294 -18.25 3.34 -11.15
C PHE A 294 -18.43 4.76 -10.60
N LEU A 295 -19.18 5.60 -11.30
CA LEU A 295 -19.45 6.98 -10.87
C LEU A 295 -20.21 7.00 -9.54
N ALA A 296 -21.26 6.20 -9.39
CA ALA A 296 -22.04 6.12 -8.16
C ALA A 296 -21.19 5.70 -6.97
N THR A 297 -20.32 4.69 -7.14
CA THR A 297 -19.42 4.23 -6.08
C THR A 297 -18.46 5.33 -5.64
N ILE A 298 -17.84 6.04 -6.57
CA ILE A 298 -16.93 7.16 -6.23
C ILE A 298 -17.69 8.27 -5.50
N VAL A 299 -18.85 8.67 -6.00
CA VAL A 299 -19.67 9.73 -5.36
C VAL A 299 -20.05 9.31 -3.94
N LEU A 300 -20.48 8.07 -3.74
CA LEU A 300 -20.83 7.55 -2.41
C LEU A 300 -19.60 7.42 -1.49
N TRP A 301 -18.43 7.11 -2.01
CA TRP A 301 -17.20 7.12 -1.20
C TRP A 301 -16.81 8.53 -0.76
N VAL A 302 -16.87 9.51 -1.66
CA VAL A 302 -16.49 10.90 -1.37
C VAL A 302 -17.49 11.56 -0.40
N PHE A 303 -18.78 11.37 -0.63
CA PHE A 303 -19.85 12.01 0.14
C PHE A 303 -20.51 11.09 1.16
N GLY A 304 -19.92 9.93 1.45
CA GLY A 304 -20.49 8.92 2.35
C GLY A 304 -20.77 9.44 3.75
N LYS A 305 -19.90 10.28 4.30
CA LYS A 305 -20.06 10.91 5.62
C LYS A 305 -21.33 11.81 5.66
N GLN A 306 -21.55 12.62 4.63
CA GLN A 306 -22.72 13.49 4.51
C GLN A 306 -24.02 12.71 4.28
N LEU A 307 -23.92 11.55 3.63
CA LEU A 307 -25.03 10.65 3.34
C LEU A 307 -25.30 9.63 4.45
N GLY A 308 -24.45 9.59 5.50
CA GLY A 308 -24.57 8.64 6.59
C GLY A 308 -24.26 7.19 6.22
N ILE A 309 -23.52 6.95 5.14
CA ILE A 309 -23.11 5.60 4.68
C ILE A 309 -21.61 5.39 4.83
N ASN A 310 -21.23 4.22 5.36
CA ASN A 310 -19.83 3.87 5.51
C ASN A 310 -19.21 3.40 4.17
N ALA A 311 -17.97 3.80 3.90
CA ALA A 311 -17.25 3.46 2.68
C ALA A 311 -17.11 1.94 2.46
N ASN A 312 -16.94 1.16 3.53
CA ASN A 312 -16.86 -0.30 3.45
C ASN A 312 -18.20 -0.91 2.98
N THR A 313 -19.33 -0.32 3.39
CA THR A 313 -20.67 -0.71 2.90
C THR A 313 -20.84 -0.35 1.43
N VAL A 314 -20.38 0.84 1.02
CA VAL A 314 -20.42 1.28 -0.39
C VAL A 314 -19.61 0.34 -1.28
N ALA A 315 -18.52 -0.25 -0.79
CA ALA A 315 -17.71 -1.22 -1.54
C ALA A 315 -18.48 -2.47 -2.00
N MET A 316 -19.57 -2.83 -1.30
CA MET A 316 -20.45 -3.92 -1.72
C MET A 316 -21.30 -3.57 -2.95
N LEU A 317 -21.50 -2.28 -3.25
CA LEU A 317 -22.31 -1.85 -4.38
C LEU A 317 -21.78 -2.37 -5.73
N PRO A 318 -20.51 -2.13 -6.13
CA PRO A 318 -19.99 -2.67 -7.38
C PRO A 318 -19.98 -4.20 -7.39
N ILE A 319 -19.67 -4.85 -6.27
CA ILE A 319 -19.65 -6.30 -6.18
C ILE A 319 -21.04 -6.86 -6.49
N ALA A 320 -22.08 -6.34 -5.82
CA ALA A 320 -23.45 -6.80 -5.98
C ALA A 320 -24.00 -6.51 -7.38
N ILE A 321 -23.87 -5.28 -7.87
CA ILE A 321 -24.42 -4.88 -9.18
C ILE A 321 -23.75 -5.67 -10.31
N PHE A 322 -22.43 -5.82 -10.29
CA PHE A 322 -21.73 -6.51 -11.35
C PHE A 322 -21.94 -8.03 -11.32
N ALA A 323 -22.15 -8.63 -10.15
CA ALA A 323 -22.55 -10.02 -10.04
C ALA A 323 -23.97 -10.24 -10.58
N LEU A 324 -24.93 -9.41 -10.19
CA LEU A 324 -26.33 -9.49 -10.66
C LEU A 324 -26.47 -9.31 -12.18
N THR A 325 -25.68 -8.40 -12.74
CA THR A 325 -25.72 -8.07 -14.18
C THR A 325 -24.82 -8.98 -15.03
N GLY A 326 -24.05 -9.87 -14.42
CA GLY A 326 -23.09 -10.74 -15.12
C GLY A 326 -21.96 -9.96 -15.80
N VAL A 327 -21.70 -8.73 -15.39
CA VAL A 327 -20.51 -7.95 -15.81
C VAL A 327 -19.26 -8.64 -15.30
N ILE A 328 -19.26 -8.99 -14.00
CA ILE A 328 -18.21 -9.81 -13.37
C ILE A 328 -18.70 -11.24 -13.22
N THR A 329 -17.84 -12.19 -13.56
CA THR A 329 -18.09 -13.64 -13.52
C THR A 329 -17.08 -14.31 -12.59
N ALA A 330 -17.28 -15.58 -12.27
CA ALA A 330 -16.34 -16.37 -11.47
C ALA A 330 -14.92 -16.46 -12.08
N LYS A 331 -14.78 -16.25 -13.41
CA LYS A 331 -13.46 -16.19 -14.06
C LYS A 331 -12.74 -14.89 -13.70
N ASP A 332 -13.47 -13.79 -13.66
CA ASP A 332 -12.93 -12.45 -13.39
C ASP A 332 -12.48 -12.34 -11.92
N LEU A 333 -13.10 -13.07 -10.99
CA LEU A 333 -12.69 -13.13 -9.57
C LEU A 333 -11.26 -13.69 -9.39
N LYS A 334 -10.72 -14.42 -10.37
CA LYS A 334 -9.33 -14.90 -10.35
C LYS A 334 -8.32 -13.79 -10.63
N GLU A 335 -8.76 -12.66 -11.18
CA GLU A 335 -7.94 -11.48 -11.46
C GLU A 335 -7.78 -10.58 -10.23
N ILE A 336 -8.53 -10.84 -9.15
CA ILE A 336 -8.35 -10.17 -7.86
C ILE A 336 -6.93 -10.45 -7.35
N ASP A 337 -6.26 -9.42 -6.87
CA ASP A 337 -4.92 -9.54 -6.26
C ASP A 337 -5.03 -10.15 -4.85
N TRP A 338 -5.22 -11.46 -4.80
CA TRP A 338 -5.30 -12.23 -3.56
C TRP A 338 -4.03 -12.13 -2.72
N ALA A 339 -2.88 -11.88 -3.34
CA ALA A 339 -1.64 -11.70 -2.61
C ALA A 339 -1.70 -10.45 -1.73
N VAL A 340 -2.25 -9.35 -2.24
CA VAL A 340 -2.48 -8.12 -1.47
C VAL A 340 -3.46 -8.39 -0.33
N ILE A 341 -4.56 -9.10 -0.59
CA ILE A 341 -5.55 -9.43 0.44
C ILE A 341 -4.90 -10.20 1.61
N TRP A 342 -4.15 -11.26 1.31
CA TRP A 342 -3.42 -12.04 2.34
C TRP A 342 -2.40 -11.17 3.09
N MET A 343 -1.66 -10.30 2.39
CA MET A 343 -0.68 -9.43 3.02
C MET A 343 -1.33 -8.47 4.01
N VAL A 344 -2.46 -7.88 3.64
CA VAL A 344 -3.21 -6.97 4.51
C VAL A 344 -3.78 -7.72 5.72
N ALA A 345 -4.39 -8.88 5.51
CA ALA A 345 -4.93 -9.71 6.59
C ALA A 345 -3.86 -10.13 7.61
N GLY A 346 -2.67 -10.56 7.14
CA GLY A 346 -1.55 -10.93 8.02
C GLY A 346 -1.00 -9.77 8.82
N GLY A 347 -0.91 -8.58 8.23
CA GLY A 347 -0.52 -7.36 8.95
C GLY A 347 -1.56 -6.96 10.01
N PHE A 348 -2.85 -7.08 9.72
CA PHE A 348 -3.91 -6.83 10.70
C PHE A 348 -3.88 -7.86 11.84
N ALA A 349 -3.64 -9.14 11.54
CA ALA A 349 -3.50 -10.18 12.55
C ALA A 349 -2.30 -9.92 13.49
N LEU A 350 -1.18 -9.41 12.95
CA LEU A 350 -0.02 -9.02 13.74
C LEU A 350 -0.32 -7.83 14.66
N GLY A 351 -1.02 -6.81 14.16
CA GLY A 351 -1.50 -5.67 14.96
C GLY A 351 -2.49 -6.11 16.06
N LEU A 352 -3.44 -6.99 15.71
CA LEU A 352 -4.36 -7.59 16.68
C LEU A 352 -3.60 -8.34 17.78
N ALA A 353 -2.55 -9.09 17.41
CA ALA A 353 -1.75 -9.82 18.38
C ALA A 353 -1.04 -8.92 19.39
N MET A 354 -0.49 -7.80 18.93
CA MET A 354 0.16 -6.81 19.82
C MET A 354 -0.82 -6.19 20.81
N ASN A 355 -2.00 -5.80 20.34
CA ASN A 355 -3.02 -5.15 21.18
C ASN A 355 -3.79 -6.17 22.03
N GLY A 356 -4.24 -7.27 21.42
CA GLY A 356 -5.10 -8.28 22.07
C GLY A 356 -4.44 -9.02 23.23
N THR A 357 -3.12 -9.21 23.17
CA THR A 357 -2.34 -9.82 24.28
C THR A 357 -1.88 -8.81 25.34
N GLY A 358 -2.08 -7.50 25.10
CA GLY A 358 -1.58 -6.44 25.96
C GLY A 358 -0.09 -6.15 25.81
N LEU A 359 0.59 -6.71 24.80
CA LEU A 359 2.01 -6.46 24.55
C LEU A 359 2.28 -4.97 24.27
N ALA A 360 1.40 -4.32 23.50
CA ALA A 360 1.51 -2.90 23.22
C ALA A 360 1.50 -2.06 24.51
N GLU A 361 0.58 -2.36 25.44
CA GLU A 361 0.48 -1.67 26.74
C GLU A 361 1.70 -1.93 27.61
N ALA A 362 2.19 -3.18 27.68
CA ALA A 362 3.39 -3.52 28.43
C ALA A 362 4.63 -2.78 27.89
N ALA A 363 4.78 -2.70 26.57
CA ALA A 363 5.86 -1.95 25.93
C ALA A 363 5.79 -0.43 26.24
N VAL A 364 4.59 0.16 26.20
CA VAL A 364 4.39 1.58 26.53
C VAL A 364 4.77 1.89 27.98
N LYS A 365 4.48 0.98 28.92
CA LYS A 365 4.84 1.15 30.33
C LYS A 365 6.34 1.02 30.59
N SER A 366 7.03 0.17 29.85
CA SER A 366 8.44 -0.19 30.11
C SER A 366 9.43 0.70 29.36
N ILE A 367 9.04 1.25 28.21
CA ILE A 367 9.93 2.07 27.38
C ILE A 367 9.58 3.55 27.56
N PRO A 368 10.57 4.43 27.85
CA PRO A 368 10.31 5.84 28.12
C PRO A 368 10.02 6.63 26.80
N PHE A 369 9.01 6.22 26.05
CA PHE A 369 8.62 6.89 24.79
C PHE A 369 8.34 8.39 24.98
N ALA A 370 7.86 8.77 26.16
CA ALA A 370 7.61 10.16 26.50
C ALA A 370 8.89 11.04 26.47
N GLU A 371 10.08 10.47 26.55
CA GLU A 371 11.35 11.22 26.47
C GLU A 371 11.78 11.49 25.02
N PHE A 372 11.19 10.77 24.04
CA PHE A 372 11.57 10.90 22.65
C PHE A 372 11.09 12.23 22.06
N ASN A 373 11.91 12.78 21.16
CA ASN A 373 11.55 13.98 20.42
C ASN A 373 10.60 13.61 19.27
N PRO A 374 9.38 14.20 19.21
CA PRO A 374 8.39 13.89 18.16
C PRO A 374 8.92 14.09 16.74
N LEU A 375 9.67 15.18 16.49
CA LEU A 375 10.23 15.48 15.18
C LEU A 375 11.27 14.41 14.76
N VAL A 376 12.08 13.93 15.70
CA VAL A 376 13.06 12.88 15.42
C VAL A 376 12.34 11.58 15.07
N ILE A 377 11.33 11.18 15.83
CA ILE A 377 10.53 9.97 15.54
C ILE A 377 9.89 10.08 14.15
N MET A 378 9.28 11.22 13.82
CA MET A 378 8.67 11.46 12.52
C MET A 378 9.69 11.33 11.38
N ILE A 379 10.84 11.98 11.48
CA ILE A 379 11.88 11.96 10.44
C ILE A 379 12.48 10.54 10.32
N VAL A 380 12.86 9.94 11.44
CA VAL A 380 13.51 8.61 11.44
C VAL A 380 12.55 7.55 10.92
N SER A 381 11.29 7.51 11.38
CA SER A 381 10.30 6.54 10.91
C SER A 381 10.03 6.69 9.40
N GLY A 382 9.91 7.93 8.91
CA GLY A 382 9.74 8.21 7.49
C GLY A 382 10.93 7.78 6.65
N LEU A 383 12.15 8.09 7.09
CA LEU A 383 13.39 7.70 6.39
C LEU A 383 13.59 6.18 6.40
N VAL A 384 13.41 5.53 7.54
CA VAL A 384 13.49 4.07 7.64
C VAL A 384 12.46 3.42 6.72
N CYS A 385 11.22 3.91 6.72
CA CYS A 385 10.18 3.43 5.82
C CYS A 385 10.58 3.63 4.35
N PHE A 386 11.02 4.82 3.97
CA PHE A 386 11.45 5.13 2.61
C PHE A 386 12.61 4.24 2.15
N ILE A 387 13.62 4.04 3.00
CA ILE A 387 14.78 3.19 2.68
C ILE A 387 14.32 1.74 2.50
N LEU A 388 13.61 1.19 3.49
CA LEU A 388 13.16 -0.21 3.44
C LEU A 388 12.26 -0.47 2.22
N SER A 389 11.31 0.41 1.94
CA SER A 389 10.39 0.26 0.81
C SER A 389 11.05 0.32 -0.57
N ASN A 390 12.27 0.83 -0.68
CA ASN A 390 13.02 0.74 -1.94
C ASN A 390 13.57 -0.67 -2.21
N PHE A 391 13.72 -1.50 -1.18
CA PHE A 391 14.29 -2.86 -1.30
C PHE A 391 13.27 -3.97 -1.09
N ILE A 392 12.20 -3.69 -0.34
CA ILE A 392 11.08 -4.60 -0.07
C ILE A 392 9.77 -3.94 -0.47
N SER A 393 8.68 -4.72 -0.52
CA SER A 393 7.39 -4.16 -0.94
C SER A 393 6.89 -3.08 0.04
N ASN A 394 6.27 -2.03 -0.49
CA ASN A 394 5.64 -0.95 0.30
C ASN A 394 4.63 -1.51 1.30
N THR A 395 3.88 -2.53 0.90
CA THR A 395 2.88 -3.22 1.74
C THR A 395 3.53 -3.89 2.94
N ALA A 396 4.61 -4.66 2.73
CA ALA A 396 5.33 -5.34 3.80
C ALA A 396 5.96 -4.33 4.78
N THR A 397 6.55 -3.24 4.26
CA THR A 397 7.11 -2.18 5.09
C THR A 397 6.04 -1.51 5.95
N ALA A 398 4.88 -1.19 5.40
CA ALA A 398 3.78 -0.58 6.15
C ALA A 398 3.20 -1.54 7.20
N ALA A 399 3.00 -2.82 6.82
CA ALA A 399 2.52 -3.86 7.74
C ALA A 399 3.46 -4.08 8.93
N LEU A 400 4.77 -3.85 8.73
CA LEU A 400 5.79 -3.93 9.76
C LEU A 400 5.81 -2.67 10.65
N LEU A 401 5.89 -1.48 10.04
CA LEU A 401 6.17 -0.25 10.79
C LEU A 401 4.94 0.35 11.46
N ILE A 402 3.76 0.26 10.85
CA ILE A 402 2.56 0.90 11.40
C ILE A 402 2.18 0.34 12.78
N PRO A 403 2.15 -0.99 13.03
CA PRO A 403 1.89 -1.50 14.38
C PRO A 403 2.92 -1.03 15.42
N ILE A 404 4.21 -1.03 15.09
CA ILE A 404 5.27 -0.54 15.99
C ILE A 404 5.03 0.94 16.32
N LEU A 405 4.82 1.76 15.29
CA LEU A 405 4.65 3.19 15.47
C LEU A 405 3.35 3.53 16.22
N THR A 406 2.32 2.70 16.12
CA THR A 406 1.11 2.86 16.93
C THR A 406 1.44 2.77 18.41
N VAL A 407 2.27 1.81 18.82
CA VAL A 407 2.75 1.66 20.20
C VAL A 407 3.60 2.87 20.63
N VAL A 408 4.56 3.28 19.78
CA VAL A 408 5.40 4.47 20.03
C VAL A 408 4.53 5.72 20.20
N CYS A 409 3.57 5.94 19.31
CA CYS A 409 2.66 7.09 19.39
C CYS A 409 1.80 7.07 20.66
N ALA A 410 1.27 5.92 21.04
CA ALA A 410 0.50 5.76 22.27
C ALA A 410 1.36 6.13 23.51
N GLY A 411 2.63 5.73 23.54
CA GLY A 411 3.55 6.07 24.62
C GLY A 411 4.00 7.54 24.65
N MET A 412 3.99 8.22 23.49
CA MET A 412 4.34 9.65 23.42
C MET A 412 3.18 10.57 23.77
N GLY A 413 1.94 10.13 23.60
CA GLY A 413 0.72 10.87 23.95
C GLY A 413 0.68 12.29 23.36
N ASP A 414 0.31 13.28 24.19
CA ASP A 414 0.09 14.69 23.80
C ASP A 414 1.33 15.39 23.22
N LYS A 415 2.54 14.89 23.43
CA LYS A 415 3.76 15.46 22.82
C LYS A 415 3.69 15.50 21.31
N LEU A 416 2.98 14.54 20.69
CA LEU A 416 2.80 14.49 19.25
C LEU A 416 1.99 15.66 18.68
N ASN A 417 1.22 16.38 19.51
CA ASN A 417 0.45 17.54 19.07
C ASN A 417 1.34 18.65 18.45
N SER A 418 2.62 18.69 18.85
CA SER A 418 3.62 19.62 18.28
C SER A 418 3.87 19.41 16.77
N ILE A 419 3.71 18.19 16.29
CA ILE A 419 3.90 17.79 14.89
C ILE A 419 2.59 17.44 14.17
N GLY A 420 1.44 17.63 14.81
CA GLY A 420 0.12 17.33 14.24
C GLY A 420 -0.46 15.98 14.67
N GLY A 421 0.03 15.40 15.77
CA GLY A 421 -0.56 14.19 16.35
C GLY A 421 -0.08 12.87 15.73
N THR A 422 -0.68 11.78 16.19
CA THR A 422 -0.41 10.40 15.73
C THR A 422 -0.69 10.23 14.25
N SER A 423 -1.72 10.91 13.72
CA SER A 423 -2.09 10.86 12.30
C SER A 423 -0.94 11.25 11.39
N THR A 424 -0.16 12.28 11.75
CA THR A 424 1.00 12.73 10.95
C THR A 424 2.05 11.63 10.80
N ILE A 425 2.33 10.88 11.87
CA ILE A 425 3.31 9.79 11.82
C ILE A 425 2.78 8.63 10.99
N LEU A 426 1.56 8.15 11.25
CA LEU A 426 1.03 6.95 10.60
C LEU A 426 0.72 7.18 9.12
N ILE A 427 0.09 8.30 8.76
CA ILE A 427 -0.12 8.67 7.35
C ILE A 427 1.22 8.99 6.68
N GLY A 428 2.12 9.69 7.38
CA GLY A 428 3.45 10.02 6.89
C GLY A 428 4.29 8.80 6.53
N VAL A 429 4.19 7.71 7.29
CA VAL A 429 4.82 6.43 6.96
C VAL A 429 4.19 5.78 5.73
N ALA A 430 2.87 5.81 5.58
CA ALA A 430 2.20 5.32 4.38
C ALA A 430 2.61 6.13 3.13
N VAL A 431 2.74 7.46 3.27
CA VAL A 431 3.29 8.35 2.23
C VAL A 431 4.74 7.99 1.91
N SER A 432 5.59 7.82 2.93
CA SER A 432 7.00 7.46 2.76
C SER A 432 7.19 6.13 2.03
N ALA A 433 6.35 5.13 2.34
CA ALA A 433 6.33 3.86 1.64
C ALA A 433 6.02 4.04 0.14
N SER A 434 5.02 4.84 -0.19
CA SER A 434 4.61 5.10 -1.57
C SER A 434 5.59 5.99 -2.34
N CYS A 435 6.36 6.83 -1.66
CA CYS A 435 7.44 7.64 -2.23
C CYS A 435 8.68 6.81 -2.59
N ALA A 436 8.80 5.58 -2.11
CA ALA A 436 9.93 4.69 -2.38
C ALA A 436 9.81 4.04 -3.76
N MET A 437 10.33 4.72 -4.78
CA MET A 437 10.21 4.33 -6.19
C MET A 437 11.53 4.46 -6.95
N SER A 438 12.67 4.21 -6.27
CA SER A 438 13.98 4.51 -6.84
C SER A 438 14.58 3.36 -7.66
N LEU A 439 14.14 2.12 -7.43
CA LEU A 439 14.68 0.94 -8.10
C LEU A 439 13.61 0.23 -8.94
N PRO A 440 13.99 -0.54 -9.95
CA PRO A 440 13.04 -1.38 -10.70
C PRO A 440 12.25 -2.34 -9.80
N ILE A 441 12.88 -2.82 -8.73
CA ILE A 441 12.27 -3.76 -7.78
C ILE A 441 11.40 -3.09 -6.71
N SER A 442 11.50 -1.74 -6.54
CA SER A 442 10.80 -1.03 -5.46
C SER A 442 9.28 -1.18 -5.57
N THR A 443 8.75 -1.11 -6.79
CA THR A 443 7.30 -1.22 -7.02
C THR A 443 7.01 -1.94 -8.33
N PRO A 444 5.85 -2.65 -8.45
CA PRO A 444 5.46 -3.26 -9.74
C PRO A 444 5.35 -2.27 -10.90
N PRO A 445 4.83 -1.03 -10.74
CA PRO A 445 4.90 -0.02 -11.79
C PRO A 445 6.30 0.27 -12.31
N ASN A 446 7.28 0.34 -11.40
CA ASN A 446 8.69 0.54 -11.77
C ASN A 446 9.23 -0.64 -12.58
N ALA A 447 8.93 -1.87 -12.15
CA ALA A 447 9.37 -3.08 -12.84
C ALA A 447 8.80 -3.13 -14.27
N ILE A 448 7.51 -2.83 -14.45
CA ILE A 448 6.86 -2.81 -15.77
C ILE A 448 7.47 -1.70 -16.65
N ALA A 449 7.67 -0.50 -16.12
CA ALA A 449 8.30 0.58 -16.87
C ALA A 449 9.74 0.23 -17.28
N TYR A 450 10.51 -0.37 -16.37
CA TYR A 450 11.88 -0.80 -16.65
C TYR A 450 11.94 -1.93 -17.70
N SER A 451 10.98 -2.87 -17.68
CA SER A 451 10.91 -3.98 -18.64
C SER A 451 10.69 -3.53 -20.09
N THR A 452 10.25 -2.29 -20.32
CA THR A 452 10.13 -1.71 -21.68
C THR A 452 11.49 -1.53 -22.36
N GLY A 453 12.59 -1.53 -21.62
CA GLY A 453 13.96 -1.26 -22.11
C GLY A 453 14.20 0.21 -22.52
N LEU A 454 13.24 1.11 -22.26
CA LEU A 454 13.34 2.53 -22.62
C LEU A 454 14.02 3.38 -21.56
N ILE A 455 14.14 2.89 -20.34
CA ILE A 455 14.77 3.54 -19.19
C ILE A 455 15.93 2.71 -18.68
N GLN A 456 17.00 3.39 -18.27
CA GLN A 456 18.11 2.77 -17.57
C GLN A 456 17.85 2.79 -16.06
N GLN A 457 18.44 1.85 -15.32
CA GLN A 457 18.35 1.83 -13.86
C GLN A 457 18.87 3.12 -13.23
N THR A 458 19.92 3.71 -13.80
CA THR A 458 20.47 5.00 -13.35
C THR A 458 19.51 6.17 -13.50
N ASP A 459 18.68 6.17 -14.55
CA ASP A 459 17.64 7.18 -14.74
C ASP A 459 16.55 7.05 -13.69
N MET A 460 16.14 5.80 -13.42
CA MET A 460 15.14 5.48 -12.40
C MET A 460 15.61 5.84 -11.00
N VAL A 461 16.86 5.52 -10.65
CA VAL A 461 17.45 5.87 -9.34
C VAL A 461 17.49 7.38 -9.16
N LYS A 462 18.01 8.13 -10.15
CA LYS A 462 18.11 9.60 -10.06
C LYS A 462 16.72 10.25 -9.94
N ALA A 463 15.80 9.88 -10.79
CA ALA A 463 14.46 10.45 -10.79
C ALA A 463 13.67 10.01 -9.55
N GLY A 464 13.70 8.72 -9.22
CA GLY A 464 12.98 8.17 -8.09
C GLY A 464 13.46 8.69 -6.74
N LEU A 465 14.78 8.81 -6.52
CA LEU A 465 15.30 9.43 -5.30
C LEU A 465 14.92 10.91 -5.21
N THR A 466 15.12 11.66 -6.29
CA THR A 466 14.82 13.12 -6.28
C THR A 466 13.33 13.37 -6.04
N VAL A 467 12.46 12.70 -6.78
CA VAL A 467 11.01 12.86 -6.63
C VAL A 467 10.55 12.29 -5.29
N GLY A 468 11.04 11.11 -4.90
CA GLY A 468 10.64 10.44 -3.66
C GLY A 468 10.96 11.23 -2.41
N ILE A 469 12.21 11.72 -2.27
CA ILE A 469 12.63 12.52 -1.11
C ILE A 469 11.85 13.84 -1.05
N LEU A 470 11.74 14.55 -2.17
CA LEU A 470 11.01 15.83 -2.19
C LEU A 470 9.51 15.60 -1.94
N SER A 471 8.91 14.53 -2.46
CA SER A 471 7.52 14.18 -2.17
C SER A 471 7.31 13.83 -0.70
N MET A 472 8.25 13.12 -0.07
CA MET A 472 8.19 12.84 1.37
C MET A 472 8.22 14.12 2.20
N ILE A 473 9.11 15.08 1.87
CA ILE A 473 9.19 16.39 2.55
C ILE A 473 7.87 17.15 2.37
N VAL A 474 7.35 17.23 1.15
CA VAL A 474 6.05 17.88 0.86
C VAL A 474 4.94 17.18 1.63
N GLY A 475 4.93 15.86 1.66
CA GLY A 475 3.92 15.06 2.38
C GLY A 475 3.86 15.41 3.86
N TYR A 476 4.99 15.37 4.55
CA TYR A 476 5.04 15.73 5.98
C TYR A 476 4.68 17.20 6.22
N ALA A 477 5.14 18.13 5.38
CA ALA A 477 4.79 19.54 5.50
C ALA A 477 3.27 19.78 5.36
N VAL A 478 2.63 19.11 4.40
CA VAL A 478 1.17 19.18 4.19
C VAL A 478 0.43 18.56 5.37
N LEU A 479 0.82 17.36 5.83
CA LEU A 479 0.18 16.69 6.96
C LEU A 479 0.24 17.54 8.23
N ILE A 480 1.41 18.06 8.59
CA ILE A 480 1.58 18.96 9.75
C ILE A 480 0.68 20.20 9.62
N THR A 481 0.57 20.75 8.41
CA THR A 481 -0.26 21.93 8.16
C THR A 481 -1.74 21.61 8.36
N PHE A 482 -2.24 20.52 7.76
CA PHE A 482 -3.65 20.10 7.89
C PHE A 482 -4.01 19.73 9.34
N CYS A 483 -3.12 19.04 10.06
CA CYS A 483 -3.34 18.75 11.46
C CYS A 483 -3.41 20.04 12.32
N LYS A 484 -2.52 21.01 12.08
CA LYS A 484 -2.56 22.31 12.78
C LYS A 484 -3.80 23.14 12.45
N MET A 485 -4.42 22.91 11.29
CA MET A 485 -5.69 23.54 10.89
C MET A 485 -6.90 22.82 11.45
N GLY A 486 -6.75 21.71 12.17
CA GLY A 486 -7.82 20.90 12.71
C GLY A 486 -8.64 20.14 11.66
N VAL A 487 -8.01 19.83 10.52
CA VAL A 487 -8.60 19.05 9.42
C VAL A 487 -8.36 17.56 9.61
N LEU A 488 -7.33 17.21 10.39
CA LEU A 488 -6.93 15.85 10.79
C LEU A 488 -7.03 15.69 12.30
#